data_12b75ddfd62f52c7912ee464ef76cba0
#
_entry.id   12b75ddfd62f52c7912ee464ef76cba0
#
_cell.length_a   1.000
_cell.length_b   1.000
_cell.length_c   1.000
_cell.angle_alpha   90.00
_cell.angle_beta   90.00
_cell.angle_gamma   90.00
#
_symmetry.space_group_name_H-M   'P 1'
#
loop_
_entity.id
_entity.type
_entity.pdbx_description
1 polymer ?
#
loop_
_entity_poly.entity_id
_entity_poly.type
_entity_poly.pdbx_seq_one_letter_code
_entity_poly.pdbx_strand_id
1 'polypeptide(L)'
;MTMTDSGHTGGFREFASHSAGAVVLVCGLFFLLSFMYLGGTADPQSHARHIPVAVVDSDRGATLETPVGARDLDVGSQITAGLLQNNDWERIRLHVVSPEAAEEGLRDGSYFGAVRISPELSERVVDLVEAAATEAGEGARPPEPARITLEYSPRVSIVSGQVMYTMAEAMQDSFRDRMGSRILSDTQLLAEAEGRTVGAAAALALQDPVGIDVTAWNPLPDGVSNASLPMFYALIVILAGFTGAMIISALLDARLGFIPLEIGPVALHVHVAPFGRLQTLARKWVVTLVTAPLVSGLCLLVADIIGVTGYDPWHMFWFSNLVIIAVGVCAHTIIAAIGNAGLLVNLVLFVVLGIPTSGGATPTQMLPQVFVAIGSLQPMHQAYLGLRSIMFFDSSWDAGLGHAVWVLGGWAVAGLLAGVVVTLVYERMGMPRQAVADRVPAGGRSGARRSGGGVGSRSAVGPGVAVRAGDTVRSGDAVRVADTSSAGDGEPGEIVERDPAHGE
;
A
#
# COMPACT_ATOMS: atom_id res chain seq x y z
N MET A 1 51.89 -36.43 -30.75
CA MET A 1 50.48 -36.73 -30.42
C MET A 1 49.96 -35.54 -29.62
N THR A 2 49.59 -34.48 -30.33
CA THR A 2 49.08 -33.21 -29.76
C THR A 2 47.56 -33.23 -29.86
N MET A 3 46.89 -33.48 -28.75
CA MET A 3 45.44 -33.30 -28.66
C MET A 3 45.17 -31.80 -28.56
N THR A 4 44.55 -31.26 -29.62
CA THR A 4 44.05 -29.91 -29.64
C THR A 4 42.71 -29.83 -28.89
N ASP A 5 42.76 -29.24 -27.73
CA ASP A 5 41.63 -28.86 -26.89
C ASP A 5 40.89 -27.62 -27.49
N SER A 6 40.00 -27.83 -28.47
CA SER A 6 39.25 -26.78 -29.13
C SER A 6 37.73 -26.87 -28.93
N GLY A 7 37.26 -27.77 -28.07
CA GLY A 7 35.83 -28.05 -27.91
C GLY A 7 35.08 -27.22 -26.85
N HIS A 8 35.74 -26.56 -25.87
CA HIS A 8 35.09 -26.02 -24.69
C HIS A 8 34.77 -24.50 -24.77
N THR A 9 35.39 -23.75 -25.68
CA THR A 9 35.16 -22.30 -25.76
C THR A 9 33.91 -21.91 -26.58
N GLY A 10 33.43 -22.79 -27.46
CA GLY A 10 32.22 -22.58 -28.26
C GLY A 10 30.96 -22.63 -27.41
N GLY A 11 30.85 -23.63 -26.54
CA GLY A 11 29.67 -23.81 -25.69
C GLY A 11 29.45 -22.71 -24.65
N PHE A 12 30.52 -22.17 -24.07
CA PHE A 12 30.40 -21.07 -23.10
C PHE A 12 29.96 -19.76 -23.74
N ARG A 13 30.51 -19.40 -24.89
CA ARG A 13 30.11 -18.19 -25.64
C ARG A 13 28.66 -18.28 -26.14
N GLU A 14 28.23 -19.45 -26.58
CA GLU A 14 26.88 -19.69 -27.03
C GLU A 14 25.89 -19.66 -25.84
N PHE A 15 26.23 -20.29 -24.71
CA PHE A 15 25.48 -20.17 -23.45
C PHE A 15 25.40 -18.73 -22.97
N ALA A 16 26.50 -18.00 -22.94
CA ALA A 16 26.56 -16.61 -22.52
C ALA A 16 25.68 -15.70 -23.40
N SER A 17 25.69 -15.90 -24.73
CA SER A 17 24.86 -15.13 -25.64
C SER A 17 23.36 -15.39 -25.46
N HIS A 18 22.95 -16.62 -25.18
CA HIS A 18 21.55 -16.97 -24.90
C HIS A 18 21.10 -16.50 -23.51
N SER A 19 22.02 -16.43 -22.53
CA SER A 19 21.73 -15.99 -21.17
C SER A 19 21.78 -14.45 -21.02
N ALA A 20 22.48 -13.75 -21.87
CA ALA A 20 22.69 -12.30 -21.76
C ALA A 20 21.36 -11.53 -21.73
N GLY A 21 20.39 -11.89 -22.56
CA GLY A 21 19.05 -11.27 -22.57
C GLY A 21 18.33 -11.41 -21.25
N ALA A 22 18.39 -12.59 -20.63
CA ALA A 22 17.78 -12.82 -19.32
C ALA A 22 18.48 -12.01 -18.21
N VAL A 23 19.81 -11.95 -18.24
CA VAL A 23 20.59 -11.17 -17.26
C VAL A 23 20.27 -9.69 -17.38
N VAL A 24 20.27 -9.12 -18.59
CA VAL A 24 19.94 -7.71 -18.83
C VAL A 24 18.51 -7.39 -18.34
N LEU A 25 17.57 -8.27 -18.62
CA LEU A 25 16.18 -8.10 -18.20
C LEU A 25 16.03 -8.14 -16.67
N VAL A 26 16.70 -9.07 -16.00
CA VAL A 26 16.70 -9.15 -14.52
C VAL A 26 17.37 -7.92 -13.91
N CYS A 27 18.55 -7.53 -14.40
CA CYS A 27 19.24 -6.33 -13.93
C CYS A 27 18.40 -5.06 -14.16
N GLY A 28 17.76 -4.93 -15.32
CA GLY A 28 16.87 -3.82 -15.63
C GLY A 28 15.65 -3.76 -14.71
N LEU A 29 15.05 -4.92 -14.42
CA LEU A 29 13.94 -5.01 -13.49
C LEU A 29 14.35 -4.59 -12.06
N PHE A 30 15.48 -5.11 -11.56
CA PHE A 30 15.94 -4.77 -10.22
C PHE A 30 16.44 -3.33 -10.11
N PHE A 31 17.01 -2.78 -11.19
CA PHE A 31 17.34 -1.36 -11.28
C PHE A 31 16.06 -0.50 -11.17
N LEU A 32 15.03 -0.82 -11.95
CA LEU A 32 13.75 -0.11 -11.90
C LEU A 32 13.11 -0.22 -10.51
N LEU A 33 13.12 -1.42 -9.95
CA LEU A 33 12.58 -1.67 -8.60
C LEU A 33 13.34 -0.85 -7.55
N SER A 34 14.67 -0.87 -7.58
CA SER A 34 15.49 -0.07 -6.66
C SER A 34 15.24 1.43 -6.84
N PHE A 35 15.18 1.91 -8.09
CA PHE A 35 14.90 3.31 -8.38
C PHE A 35 13.54 3.76 -7.88
N MET A 36 12.51 2.93 -8.10
CA MET A 36 11.14 3.24 -7.67
C MET A 36 11.02 3.21 -6.13
N TYR A 37 11.58 2.20 -5.47
CA TYR A 37 11.44 2.07 -4.01
C TYR A 37 12.33 3.06 -3.25
N LEU A 38 13.60 3.17 -3.62
CA LEU A 38 14.50 4.12 -2.96
C LEU A 38 14.13 5.56 -3.32
N GLY A 39 13.80 5.84 -4.58
CA GLY A 39 13.41 7.19 -5.01
C GLY A 39 12.12 7.70 -4.38
N GLY A 40 11.17 6.79 -4.04
CA GLY A 40 9.93 7.16 -3.35
C GLY A 40 10.06 7.30 -1.83
N THR A 41 11.14 6.78 -1.22
CA THR A 41 11.24 6.70 0.24
C THR A 41 12.50 7.34 0.83
N ALA A 42 13.51 7.66 0.03
CA ALA A 42 14.82 8.10 0.53
C ALA A 42 14.78 9.43 1.28
N ASP A 43 13.98 10.39 0.83
CA ASP A 43 13.85 11.69 1.49
C ASP A 43 12.42 12.28 1.28
N PRO A 44 11.41 11.75 1.98
CA PRO A 44 10.04 12.23 1.85
C PRO A 44 9.87 13.69 2.32
N GLN A 45 10.69 14.13 3.29
CA GLN A 45 10.58 15.47 3.86
C GLN A 45 11.02 16.56 2.88
N SER A 46 12.05 16.31 2.07
CA SER A 46 12.48 17.26 1.05
C SER A 46 11.47 17.45 -0.10
N HIS A 47 10.63 16.45 -0.30
CA HIS A 47 9.59 16.45 -1.33
C HIS A 47 8.21 16.89 -0.80
N ALA A 48 8.08 17.09 0.52
CA ALA A 48 6.83 17.52 1.14
C ALA A 48 6.36 18.86 0.53
N ARG A 49 5.13 18.87 0.01
CA ARG A 49 4.54 20.06 -0.62
C ARG A 49 3.05 20.13 -0.35
N HIS A 50 2.62 21.32 0.06
CA HIS A 50 1.20 21.63 0.20
C HIS A 50 0.41 20.64 1.06
N ILE A 51 1.03 20.13 2.17
CA ILE A 51 0.32 19.30 3.14
C ILE A 51 -0.80 20.15 3.74
N PRO A 52 -2.07 19.79 3.54
CA PRO A 52 -3.16 20.63 3.97
C PRO A 52 -3.36 20.52 5.49
N VAL A 53 -3.30 21.69 6.17
CA VAL A 53 -3.55 21.82 7.62
C VAL A 53 -4.54 22.96 7.82
N ALA A 54 -5.58 22.71 8.60
CA ALA A 54 -6.56 23.71 8.98
C ALA A 54 -5.99 24.61 10.10
N VAL A 55 -6.35 25.89 10.09
CA VAL A 55 -6.10 26.83 11.19
C VAL A 55 -7.45 27.38 11.64
N VAL A 56 -7.78 27.15 12.90
CA VAL A 56 -9.00 27.63 13.52
C VAL A 56 -8.60 28.65 14.59
N ASP A 57 -8.83 29.89 14.29
CA ASP A 57 -8.64 30.99 15.23
C ASP A 57 -9.99 31.33 15.86
N SER A 58 -10.11 31.03 17.16
CA SER A 58 -11.31 31.33 17.96
C SER A 58 -11.03 32.36 19.04
N ASP A 59 -9.82 32.94 19.10
CA ASP A 59 -9.41 33.90 20.10
C ASP A 59 -10.32 35.14 20.06
N ARG A 60 -10.68 35.63 21.23
CA ARG A 60 -11.56 36.81 21.37
C ARG A 60 -10.79 38.09 21.62
N GLY A 61 -9.46 38.00 21.74
CA GLY A 61 -8.65 39.08 22.24
C GLY A 61 -8.84 39.34 23.73
N ALA A 62 -7.97 40.17 24.29
CA ALA A 62 -8.08 40.65 25.67
C ALA A 62 -7.49 42.04 25.78
N THR A 63 -7.86 42.76 26.82
CA THR A 63 -7.34 44.13 27.11
C THR A 63 -6.35 44.03 28.26
N LEU A 64 -5.10 44.46 28.04
CA LEU A 64 -4.08 44.59 29.06
C LEU A 64 -4.10 46.03 29.60
N GLU A 65 -4.40 46.22 30.87
CA GLU A 65 -4.30 47.50 31.57
C GLU A 65 -2.82 47.83 31.84
N THR A 66 -2.37 48.94 31.29
CA THR A 66 -1.00 49.41 31.54
C THR A 66 -1.02 50.83 32.13
N PRO A 67 0.08 51.23 32.86
CA PRO A 67 0.17 52.62 33.42
C PRO A 67 0.03 53.73 32.36
N VAL A 68 0.19 53.40 31.10
CA VAL A 68 0.10 54.35 29.98
C VAL A 68 -1.31 54.34 29.32
N GLY A 69 -2.16 53.35 29.67
CA GLY A 69 -3.50 53.15 29.16
C GLY A 69 -3.78 51.69 28.81
N ALA A 70 -5.05 51.40 28.49
CA ALA A 70 -5.49 50.11 28.08
C ALA A 70 -4.96 49.78 26.67
N ARG A 71 -4.44 48.56 26.48
CA ARG A 71 -3.95 48.08 25.20
C ARG A 71 -4.69 46.79 24.84
N ASP A 72 -5.34 46.78 23.69
CA ASP A 72 -5.96 45.56 23.14
C ASP A 72 -4.90 44.62 22.64
N LEU A 73 -4.98 43.38 23.08
CA LEU A 73 -4.10 42.26 22.72
C LEU A 73 -4.92 41.22 22.02
N ASP A 74 -4.53 40.88 20.80
CA ASP A 74 -5.09 39.81 19.99
C ASP A 74 -3.95 38.84 19.59
N VAL A 75 -3.68 37.88 20.44
CA VAL A 75 -2.58 36.94 20.27
C VAL A 75 -2.91 35.93 19.20
N GLY A 76 -4.18 35.50 19.09
CA GLY A 76 -4.63 34.53 18.10
C GLY A 76 -4.42 35.04 16.68
N SER A 77 -4.89 36.25 16.38
CA SER A 77 -4.69 36.87 15.07
C SER A 77 -3.21 37.10 14.74
N GLN A 78 -2.37 37.45 15.74
CA GLN A 78 -0.94 37.62 15.54
C GLN A 78 -0.26 36.30 15.19
N ILE A 79 -0.65 35.20 15.86
CA ILE A 79 -0.15 33.86 15.59
C ILE A 79 -0.58 33.40 14.18
N THR A 80 -1.88 33.54 13.87
CA THR A 80 -2.43 33.19 12.57
C THR A 80 -1.74 33.97 11.45
N ALA A 81 -1.55 35.27 11.59
CA ALA A 81 -0.81 36.10 10.63
C ALA A 81 0.66 35.66 10.51
N GLY A 82 1.31 35.36 11.63
CA GLY A 82 2.70 34.89 11.68
C GLY A 82 2.87 33.54 10.97
N LEU A 83 1.93 32.62 11.16
CA LEU A 83 1.91 31.32 10.47
C LEU A 83 1.76 31.50 8.96
N LEU A 84 0.89 32.38 8.49
CA LEU A 84 0.66 32.63 7.08
C LEU A 84 1.83 33.38 6.40
N GLN A 85 2.56 34.23 7.13
CA GLN A 85 3.68 35.01 6.59
C GLN A 85 5.00 34.25 6.60
N ASN A 86 5.12 33.19 7.35
CA ASN A 86 6.36 32.44 7.47
C ASN A 86 6.57 31.53 6.25
N ASN A 87 7.52 31.88 5.37
CA ASN A 87 7.86 31.10 4.18
C ASN A 87 8.47 29.73 4.46
N ASP A 88 8.86 29.43 5.71
CA ASP A 88 9.37 28.11 6.10
C ASP A 88 8.29 27.03 5.99
N TRP A 89 7.03 27.41 5.82
CA TRP A 89 5.88 26.52 5.62
C TRP A 89 5.54 26.22 4.15
N GLU A 90 6.47 26.39 3.20
CA GLU A 90 6.22 25.97 1.79
C GLU A 90 5.77 24.51 1.67
N ARG A 91 6.14 23.68 2.64
CA ARG A 91 5.77 22.25 2.71
C ARG A 91 4.34 22.05 3.19
N ILE A 92 3.79 23.02 3.93
CA ILE A 92 2.46 22.96 4.55
C ILE A 92 1.59 24.06 3.97
N ARG A 93 0.42 23.69 3.52
CA ARG A 93 -0.61 24.67 3.08
C ARG A 93 -1.59 24.88 4.23
N LEU A 94 -1.52 26.06 4.83
CA LEU A 94 -2.42 26.46 5.89
C LEU A 94 -3.73 27.02 5.31
N HIS A 95 -4.85 26.53 5.83
CA HIS A 95 -6.20 26.97 5.48
C HIS A 95 -6.86 27.53 6.72
N VAL A 96 -7.07 28.86 6.75
CA VAL A 96 -7.86 29.49 7.83
C VAL A 96 -9.33 29.23 7.55
N VAL A 97 -9.97 28.50 8.45
CA VAL A 97 -11.35 28.01 8.28
C VAL A 97 -12.12 28.11 9.60
N SER A 98 -13.45 27.98 9.51
CA SER A 98 -14.27 27.89 10.72
C SER A 98 -14.05 26.57 11.47
N PRO A 99 -14.38 26.48 12.76
CA PRO A 99 -14.29 25.23 13.52
C PRO A 99 -15.04 24.08 12.87
N GLU A 100 -16.22 24.34 12.28
CA GLU A 100 -17.07 23.34 11.63
C GLU A 100 -16.41 22.84 10.34
N ALA A 101 -15.85 23.73 9.53
CA ALA A 101 -15.15 23.37 8.29
C ALA A 101 -13.85 22.58 8.56
N ALA A 102 -13.14 22.91 9.65
CA ALA A 102 -11.97 22.14 10.07
C ALA A 102 -12.37 20.72 10.49
N GLU A 103 -13.45 20.57 11.24
CA GLU A 103 -13.96 19.28 11.68
C GLU A 103 -14.45 18.42 10.51
N GLU A 104 -15.15 19.02 9.55
CA GLU A 104 -15.58 18.36 8.32
C GLU A 104 -14.37 17.88 7.50
N GLY A 105 -13.36 18.74 7.29
CA GLY A 105 -12.15 18.38 6.55
C GLY A 105 -11.25 17.36 7.27
N LEU A 106 -11.27 17.28 8.60
CA LEU A 106 -10.65 16.19 9.34
C LEU A 106 -11.45 14.88 9.22
N ARG A 107 -12.80 14.98 9.15
CA ARG A 107 -13.70 13.84 9.03
C ARG A 107 -13.67 13.21 7.64
N ASP A 108 -13.52 13.99 6.59
CA ASP A 108 -13.43 13.49 5.20
C ASP A 108 -11.98 13.20 4.76
N GLY A 109 -10.99 13.53 5.59
CA GLY A 109 -9.58 13.30 5.33
C GLY A 109 -8.93 14.34 4.41
N SER A 110 -9.54 15.48 4.22
CA SER A 110 -8.98 16.60 3.45
C SER A 110 -7.84 17.31 4.17
N TYR A 111 -7.83 17.28 5.51
CA TYR A 111 -6.75 17.83 6.33
C TYR A 111 -5.95 16.76 7.06
N PHE A 112 -4.62 16.91 7.10
CA PHE A 112 -3.71 16.08 7.90
C PHE A 112 -3.81 16.39 9.39
N GLY A 113 -4.20 17.60 9.72
CA GLY A 113 -4.37 18.07 11.07
C GLY A 113 -4.97 19.47 11.11
N ALA A 114 -5.17 19.97 12.32
CA ALA A 114 -5.67 21.32 12.58
C ALA A 114 -4.91 21.99 13.72
N VAL A 115 -4.66 23.28 13.57
CA VAL A 115 -4.18 24.16 14.64
C VAL A 115 -5.40 24.85 15.23
N ARG A 116 -5.71 24.57 16.49
CA ARG A 116 -6.83 25.18 17.21
C ARG A 116 -6.33 26.20 18.24
N ILE A 117 -6.70 27.44 18.03
CA ILE A 117 -6.44 28.55 18.94
C ILE A 117 -7.69 28.72 19.80
N SER A 118 -7.50 28.63 21.13
CA SER A 118 -8.62 28.69 22.08
C SER A 118 -9.21 30.10 22.15
N PRO A 119 -10.54 30.23 22.47
CA PRO A 119 -11.19 31.52 22.64
C PRO A 119 -10.60 32.40 23.75
N GLU A 120 -9.88 31.81 24.68
CA GLU A 120 -9.35 32.43 25.89
C GLU A 120 -7.83 32.65 25.80
N LEU A 121 -7.21 32.47 24.61
CA LEU A 121 -5.75 32.49 24.48
C LEU A 121 -5.17 33.84 24.93
N SER A 122 -5.70 34.95 24.41
CA SER A 122 -5.25 36.30 24.76
C SER A 122 -5.49 36.63 26.23
N GLU A 123 -6.64 36.23 26.80
CA GLU A 123 -6.98 36.41 28.22
C GLU A 123 -5.95 35.73 29.12
N ARG A 124 -5.60 34.45 28.84
CA ARG A 124 -4.60 33.69 29.64
C ARG A 124 -3.18 34.26 29.52
N VAL A 125 -2.84 34.86 28.36
CA VAL A 125 -1.55 35.58 28.23
C VAL A 125 -1.55 36.84 29.08
N VAL A 126 -2.66 37.60 29.11
CA VAL A 126 -2.81 38.78 29.97
C VAL A 126 -2.71 38.39 31.44
N ASP A 127 -3.44 37.35 31.87
CA ASP A 127 -3.38 36.81 33.22
C ASP A 127 -1.95 36.45 33.64
N LEU A 128 -1.18 35.85 32.76
CA LEU A 128 0.22 35.49 32.98
C LEU A 128 1.10 36.74 33.17
N VAL A 129 0.91 37.78 32.37
CA VAL A 129 1.62 39.06 32.45
C VAL A 129 1.29 39.78 33.77
N GLU A 130 -0.01 39.86 34.09
CA GLU A 130 -0.47 40.48 35.34
C GLU A 130 0.02 39.76 36.59
N ALA A 131 -0.04 38.42 36.59
CA ALA A 131 0.51 37.60 37.67
C ALA A 131 2.04 37.75 37.84
N ALA A 132 2.76 37.93 36.71
CA ALA A 132 4.21 38.14 36.72
C ALA A 132 4.60 39.56 37.19
N ALA A 133 3.76 40.55 36.95
CA ALA A 133 3.95 41.94 37.41
C ALA A 133 3.55 42.14 38.88
N THR A 134 2.67 41.28 39.41
CA THR A 134 2.21 41.36 40.81
C THR A 134 3.06 40.47 41.71
N GLU A 135 3.49 40.94 42.89
CA GLU A 135 4.12 40.06 43.89
C GLU A 135 3.12 38.93 44.24
N ALA A 136 3.50 37.68 43.97
CA ALA A 136 2.70 36.52 44.36
C ALA A 136 2.62 36.46 45.89
N GLY A 137 1.47 36.83 46.49
CA GLY A 137 1.19 36.59 47.89
C GLY A 137 1.27 35.10 48.20
N GLU A 138 1.72 34.73 49.42
CA GLU A 138 1.72 33.34 49.88
C GLU A 138 0.32 32.72 49.66
N GLY A 139 0.23 31.76 48.72
CA GLY A 139 -1.02 31.07 48.36
C GLY A 139 -1.65 31.44 47.00
N ALA A 140 -1.08 32.36 46.23
CA ALA A 140 -1.57 32.65 44.87
C ALA A 140 -1.34 31.41 43.96
N ARG A 141 -2.44 30.94 43.37
CA ARG A 141 -2.39 29.87 42.36
C ARG A 141 -1.71 30.43 41.12
N PRO A 142 -0.70 29.74 40.55
CA PRO A 142 -0.14 30.18 39.26
C PRO A 142 -1.25 30.19 38.19
N PRO A 143 -1.24 31.21 37.32
CA PRO A 143 -2.23 31.29 36.25
C PRO A 143 -2.15 30.04 35.36
N GLU A 144 -3.29 29.63 34.80
CA GLU A 144 -3.33 28.54 33.83
C GLU A 144 -2.56 28.96 32.56
N PRO A 145 -1.62 28.14 32.07
CA PRO A 145 -0.85 28.51 30.89
C PRO A 145 -1.76 28.61 29.64
N ALA A 146 -1.51 29.62 28.82
CA ALA A 146 -2.13 29.71 27.50
C ALA A 146 -1.71 28.51 26.66
N ARG A 147 -2.65 27.89 25.93
CA ARG A 147 -2.39 26.68 25.14
C ARG A 147 -2.99 26.75 23.75
N ILE A 148 -2.24 26.24 22.79
CA ILE A 148 -2.70 25.95 21.43
C ILE A 148 -2.72 24.44 21.27
N THR A 149 -3.79 23.92 20.68
CA THR A 149 -3.89 22.48 20.40
C THR A 149 -3.63 22.20 18.93
N LEU A 150 -2.64 21.40 18.65
CA LEU A 150 -2.40 20.82 17.33
C LEU A 150 -2.99 19.43 17.28
N GLU A 151 -4.05 19.28 16.48
CA GLU A 151 -4.68 17.98 16.25
C GLU A 151 -4.12 17.36 14.99
N TYR A 152 -3.74 16.08 15.03
CA TYR A 152 -3.39 15.32 13.84
C TYR A 152 -4.38 14.20 13.57
N SER A 153 -4.65 13.91 12.28
CA SER A 153 -5.51 12.79 11.90
C SER A 153 -4.67 11.56 11.57
N PRO A 154 -4.57 10.56 12.47
CA PRO A 154 -3.85 9.33 12.20
C PRO A 154 -4.50 8.50 11.09
N ARG A 155 -5.78 8.77 10.75
CA ARG A 155 -6.56 8.09 9.73
C ARG A 155 -6.18 8.54 8.31
N VAL A 156 -5.66 9.75 8.16
CA VAL A 156 -5.23 10.30 6.85
C VAL A 156 -3.91 9.67 6.42
N SER A 157 -2.93 9.62 7.32
CA SER A 157 -1.60 9.10 7.01
C SER A 157 -0.84 8.71 8.28
N ILE A 158 0.05 7.74 8.12
CA ILE A 158 0.97 7.33 9.20
C ILE A 158 1.94 8.43 9.63
N VAL A 159 2.19 9.42 8.75
CA VAL A 159 3.12 10.53 9.02
C VAL A 159 2.43 11.81 9.50
N SER A 160 1.09 11.82 9.61
CA SER A 160 0.35 13.02 10.03
C SER A 160 0.79 13.51 11.42
N GLY A 161 0.98 12.60 12.35
CA GLY A 161 1.52 12.92 13.68
C GLY A 161 2.91 13.56 13.60
N GLN A 162 3.84 12.97 12.84
CA GLN A 162 5.18 13.51 12.68
C GLN A 162 5.17 14.93 12.11
N VAL A 163 4.32 15.19 11.12
CA VAL A 163 4.16 16.54 10.53
C VAL A 163 3.72 17.53 11.60
N MET A 164 2.71 17.18 12.40
CA MET A 164 2.18 18.09 13.43
C MET A 164 3.17 18.26 14.60
N TYR A 165 3.92 17.23 15.01
CA TYR A 165 4.98 17.39 16.01
C TYR A 165 6.10 18.32 15.53
N THR A 166 6.58 18.15 14.29
CA THR A 166 7.59 19.04 13.71
C THR A 166 7.08 20.47 13.60
N MET A 167 5.80 20.65 13.27
CA MET A 167 5.15 21.96 13.24
C MET A 167 5.08 22.57 14.65
N ALA A 168 4.72 21.77 15.66
CA ALA A 168 4.64 22.22 17.04
C ALA A 168 6.01 22.71 17.56
N GLU A 169 7.09 21.96 17.30
CA GLU A 169 8.46 22.35 17.66
C GLU A 169 8.84 23.69 17.02
N ALA A 170 8.62 23.84 15.72
CA ALA A 170 8.94 25.08 15.02
C ALA A 170 8.09 26.29 15.50
N MET A 171 6.82 26.05 15.83
CA MET A 171 5.96 27.07 16.43
C MET A 171 6.45 27.47 17.83
N GLN A 172 6.79 26.49 18.67
CA GLN A 172 7.29 26.72 20.03
C GLN A 172 8.55 27.58 20.03
N ASP A 173 9.51 27.25 19.15
CA ASP A 173 10.74 28.03 18.99
C ASP A 173 10.43 29.47 18.54
N SER A 174 9.55 29.62 17.55
CA SER A 174 9.11 30.95 17.08
C SER A 174 8.41 31.77 18.15
N PHE A 175 7.58 31.14 19.00
CA PHE A 175 6.92 31.82 20.10
C PHE A 175 7.90 32.26 21.17
N ARG A 176 8.86 31.42 21.53
CA ARG A 176 9.90 31.76 22.50
C ARG A 176 10.74 32.94 22.02
N ASP A 177 11.18 32.91 20.76
CA ASP A 177 12.07 33.93 20.21
C ASP A 177 11.38 35.28 19.96
N ARG A 178 10.14 35.26 19.43
CA ARG A 178 9.47 36.50 19.00
C ARG A 178 8.48 37.06 20.01
N MET A 179 7.73 36.18 20.69
CA MET A 179 6.70 36.59 21.64
C MET A 179 7.24 36.62 23.05
N GLY A 180 7.89 35.55 23.53
CA GLY A 180 8.38 35.43 24.88
C GLY A 180 9.40 36.54 25.23
N SER A 181 10.36 36.80 24.34
CA SER A 181 11.34 37.89 24.56
C SER A 181 10.68 39.25 24.63
N ARG A 182 9.67 39.54 23.81
CA ARG A 182 8.94 40.82 23.79
C ARG A 182 8.07 40.97 25.05
N ILE A 183 7.28 39.94 25.39
CA ILE A 183 6.43 39.96 26.58
C ILE A 183 7.28 40.14 27.83
N LEU A 184 8.40 39.43 27.93
CA LEU A 184 9.31 39.56 29.07
C LEU A 184 9.87 40.99 29.18
N SER A 185 10.34 41.59 28.07
CA SER A 185 10.86 42.95 28.09
C SER A 185 9.80 44.00 28.46
N ASP A 186 8.60 43.87 27.89
CA ASP A 186 7.46 44.78 28.18
C ASP A 186 7.04 44.65 29.68
N THR A 187 6.98 43.41 30.21
CA THR A 187 6.66 43.16 31.64
C THR A 187 7.73 43.70 32.57
N GLN A 188 9.01 43.57 32.20
CA GLN A 188 10.12 44.16 33.00
C GLN A 188 10.02 45.66 33.07
N LEU A 189 9.72 46.37 31.93
CA LEU A 189 9.52 47.80 31.89
C LEU A 189 8.33 48.23 32.76
N LEU A 190 7.23 47.47 32.76
CA LEU A 190 6.07 47.73 33.60
C LEU A 190 6.38 47.57 35.08
N ALA A 191 7.08 46.48 35.44
CA ALA A 191 7.51 46.21 36.84
C ALA A 191 8.48 47.27 37.35
N GLU A 192 9.45 47.73 36.53
CA GLU A 192 10.39 48.78 36.86
C GLU A 192 9.69 50.12 37.09
N ALA A 193 8.69 50.44 36.30
CA ALA A 193 7.87 51.66 36.46
C ALA A 193 7.13 51.72 37.80
N GLU A 194 6.81 50.55 38.36
CA GLU A 194 6.21 50.39 39.68
C GLU A 194 7.23 50.17 40.82
N GLY A 195 8.53 50.23 40.52
CA GLY A 195 9.61 49.96 41.48
C GLY A 195 9.75 48.53 41.90
N ARG A 196 9.31 47.58 41.05
CA ARG A 196 9.33 46.13 41.27
C ARG A 196 10.31 45.43 40.33
N THR A 197 10.59 44.16 40.57
CA THR A 197 11.40 43.31 39.71
C THR A 197 10.63 42.04 39.42
N VAL A 198 10.67 41.61 38.14
CA VAL A 198 10.08 40.32 37.75
C VAL A 198 10.89 39.17 38.36
N GLY A 199 10.25 38.30 39.13
CA GLY A 199 10.90 37.14 39.74
C GLY A 199 11.41 36.14 38.66
N ALA A 200 12.47 35.40 39.01
CA ALA A 200 13.11 34.48 38.07
C ALA A 200 12.14 33.39 37.52
N ALA A 201 11.23 32.89 38.34
CA ALA A 201 10.21 31.93 37.90
C ALA A 201 9.19 32.54 36.95
N ALA A 202 8.75 33.78 37.21
CA ALA A 202 7.86 34.52 36.34
C ALA A 202 8.54 34.86 34.99
N ALA A 203 9.81 35.29 35.05
CA ALA A 203 10.59 35.56 33.86
C ALA A 203 10.74 34.30 32.95
N LEU A 204 10.92 33.14 33.55
CA LEU A 204 10.97 31.87 32.82
C LEU A 204 9.60 31.54 32.17
N ALA A 205 8.49 31.72 32.88
CA ALA A 205 7.15 31.52 32.36
C ALA A 205 6.81 32.48 31.23
N LEU A 206 7.25 33.75 31.33
CA LEU A 206 7.05 34.75 30.28
C LEU A 206 7.90 34.51 29.02
N GLN A 207 9.00 33.78 29.13
CA GLN A 207 9.78 33.35 27.94
C GLN A 207 9.06 32.29 27.10
N ASP A 208 8.16 31.53 27.72
CA ASP A 208 7.39 30.50 27.04
C ASP A 208 5.89 30.64 27.38
N PRO A 209 5.26 31.73 26.93
CA PRO A 209 3.94 32.16 27.39
C PRO A 209 2.79 31.29 26.87
N VAL A 210 3.03 30.53 25.77
CA VAL A 210 2.02 29.70 25.10
C VAL A 210 2.58 28.29 24.94
N GLY A 211 1.95 27.33 25.61
CA GLY A 211 2.25 25.91 25.44
C GLY A 211 1.54 25.33 24.20
N ILE A 212 2.15 24.32 23.61
CA ILE A 212 1.56 23.61 22.46
C ILE A 212 1.32 22.17 22.86
N ASP A 213 0.06 21.75 22.76
CA ASP A 213 -0.35 20.36 22.97
C ASP A 213 -0.62 19.69 21.62
N VAL A 214 -0.01 18.52 21.38
CA VAL A 214 -0.26 17.74 20.15
C VAL A 214 -1.10 16.53 20.51
N THR A 215 -2.29 16.43 19.93
CA THR A 215 -3.26 15.37 20.21
C THR A 215 -3.75 14.69 18.94
N ALA A 216 -4.15 13.41 19.06
CA ALA A 216 -4.77 12.71 17.95
C ALA A 216 -6.26 13.07 17.86
N TRP A 217 -6.68 13.61 16.72
CA TRP A 217 -8.09 13.75 16.39
C TRP A 217 -8.63 12.40 15.91
N ASN A 218 -9.71 11.92 16.51
CA ASN A 218 -10.35 10.66 16.17
C ASN A 218 -9.34 9.51 16.02
N PRO A 219 -8.75 9.01 17.11
CA PRO A 219 -7.71 7.99 17.08
C PRO A 219 -8.16 6.72 16.34
N LEU A 220 -7.20 5.91 15.93
CA LEU A 220 -7.48 4.67 15.21
C LEU A 220 -8.31 3.71 16.08
N PRO A 221 -9.18 2.87 15.47
CA PRO A 221 -9.93 1.85 16.19
C PRO A 221 -9.02 0.85 16.91
N ASP A 222 -9.53 0.21 17.95
CA ASP A 222 -8.88 -0.91 18.61
C ASP A 222 -8.61 -2.03 17.60
N GLY A 223 -7.46 -2.70 17.73
CA GLY A 223 -7.04 -3.74 16.78
C GLY A 223 -6.34 -3.22 15.52
N VAL A 224 -6.27 -1.89 15.33
CA VAL A 224 -5.53 -1.25 14.24
C VAL A 224 -4.39 -0.44 14.83
N SER A 225 -3.17 -0.97 14.78
CA SER A 225 -2.02 -0.35 15.44
C SER A 225 -1.47 0.89 14.71
N ASN A 226 -1.70 0.99 13.42
CA ASN A 226 -1.29 2.15 12.62
C ASN A 226 -2.08 2.27 11.31
N ALA A 227 -1.99 3.41 10.65
CA ALA A 227 -2.68 3.71 9.39
C ALA A 227 -2.17 2.95 8.15
N SER A 228 -1.26 2.00 8.30
CA SER A 228 -0.71 1.21 7.18
C SER A 228 -1.59 0.01 6.77
N LEU A 229 -2.55 -0.39 7.61
CA LEU A 229 -3.40 -1.56 7.36
C LEU A 229 -4.12 -1.52 6.00
N PRO A 230 -4.74 -0.40 5.56
CA PRO A 230 -5.35 -0.32 4.24
C PRO A 230 -4.37 -0.54 3.09
N MET A 231 -3.11 -0.13 3.25
CA MET A 231 -2.07 -0.36 2.25
C MET A 231 -1.72 -1.83 2.12
N PHE A 232 -1.52 -2.54 3.24
CA PHE A 232 -1.24 -3.98 3.20
C PHE A 232 -2.41 -4.78 2.66
N TYR A 233 -3.63 -4.41 3.03
CA TYR A 233 -4.82 -5.06 2.48
C TYR A 233 -4.96 -4.78 0.98
N ALA A 234 -4.71 -3.55 0.51
CA ALA A 234 -4.67 -3.20 -0.91
C ALA A 234 -3.64 -4.07 -1.66
N LEU A 235 -2.45 -4.26 -1.08
CA LEU A 235 -1.43 -5.13 -1.66
C LEU A 235 -1.93 -6.57 -1.82
N ILE A 236 -2.62 -7.12 -0.81
CA ILE A 236 -3.17 -8.48 -0.86
C ILE A 236 -4.19 -8.62 -1.99
N VAL A 237 -5.15 -7.69 -2.12
CA VAL A 237 -6.19 -7.80 -3.17
C VAL A 237 -5.63 -7.53 -4.58
N ILE A 238 -4.64 -6.65 -4.73
CA ILE A 238 -3.91 -6.44 -6.00
C ILE A 238 -3.15 -7.72 -6.37
N LEU A 239 -2.40 -8.31 -5.43
CA LEU A 239 -1.70 -9.58 -5.64
C LEU A 239 -2.67 -10.69 -5.99
N ALA A 240 -3.81 -10.78 -5.32
CA ALA A 240 -4.85 -11.77 -5.64
C ALA A 240 -5.36 -11.64 -7.08
N GLY A 241 -5.59 -10.41 -7.56
CA GLY A 241 -5.98 -10.17 -8.95
C GLY A 241 -4.90 -10.60 -9.95
N PHE A 242 -3.68 -10.11 -9.75
CA PHE A 242 -2.59 -10.32 -10.70
C PHE A 242 -1.99 -11.74 -10.63
N THR A 243 -1.66 -12.27 -9.44
CA THR A 243 -1.15 -13.65 -9.30
C THR A 243 -2.24 -14.68 -9.59
N GLY A 244 -3.49 -14.38 -9.19
CA GLY A 244 -4.64 -15.19 -9.57
C GLY A 244 -4.78 -15.32 -11.08
N ALA A 245 -4.65 -14.21 -11.82
CA ALA A 245 -4.68 -14.23 -13.28
C ALA A 245 -3.53 -15.05 -13.88
N MET A 246 -2.33 -14.99 -13.29
CA MET A 246 -1.19 -15.82 -13.73
C MET A 246 -1.47 -17.31 -13.55
N ILE A 247 -1.94 -17.70 -12.36
CA ILE A 247 -2.27 -19.09 -12.01
C ILE A 247 -3.40 -19.60 -12.91
N ILE A 248 -4.49 -18.84 -13.04
CA ILE A 248 -5.62 -19.18 -13.92
C ILE A 248 -5.15 -19.34 -15.36
N SER A 249 -4.30 -18.42 -15.87
CA SER A 249 -3.77 -18.51 -17.22
C SER A 249 -2.94 -19.77 -17.42
N ALA A 250 -2.01 -20.07 -16.52
CA ALA A 250 -1.14 -21.23 -16.61
C ALA A 250 -1.94 -22.54 -16.58
N LEU A 251 -2.84 -22.69 -15.60
CA LEU A 251 -3.63 -23.92 -15.43
C LEU A 251 -4.65 -24.11 -16.57
N LEU A 252 -5.34 -23.04 -17.01
CA LEU A 252 -6.28 -23.17 -18.12
C LEU A 252 -5.57 -23.47 -19.43
N ASP A 253 -4.46 -22.80 -19.73
CA ASP A 253 -3.70 -23.02 -20.95
C ASP A 253 -3.12 -24.45 -21.00
N ALA A 254 -2.69 -25.00 -19.86
CA ALA A 254 -2.24 -26.39 -19.76
C ALA A 254 -3.40 -27.36 -19.95
N ARG A 255 -4.55 -27.16 -19.29
CA ARG A 255 -5.74 -28.02 -19.46
C ARG A 255 -6.36 -27.96 -20.86
N LEU A 256 -6.22 -26.86 -21.56
CA LEU A 256 -6.70 -26.68 -22.91
C LEU A 256 -5.68 -27.16 -23.97
N GLY A 257 -4.52 -27.69 -23.55
CA GLY A 257 -3.50 -28.25 -24.42
C GLY A 257 -2.63 -27.22 -25.15
N PHE A 258 -2.69 -25.93 -24.78
CA PHE A 258 -1.87 -24.89 -25.40
C PHE A 258 -0.41 -24.88 -24.90
N ILE A 259 -0.17 -25.40 -23.70
CA ILE A 259 1.15 -25.63 -23.12
C ILE A 259 1.19 -27.03 -22.51
N PRO A 260 2.38 -27.69 -22.44
CA PRO A 260 2.50 -28.95 -21.74
C PRO A 260 2.11 -28.80 -20.26
N LEU A 261 1.39 -29.79 -19.73
CA LEU A 261 1.14 -29.89 -18.30
C LEU A 261 2.26 -30.68 -17.66
N GLU A 262 3.12 -30.02 -16.90
CA GLU A 262 4.20 -30.67 -16.16
C GLU A 262 3.73 -30.98 -14.75
N ILE A 263 3.75 -32.26 -14.37
CA ILE A 263 3.46 -32.73 -13.00
C ILE A 263 4.68 -33.55 -12.54
N GLY A 264 5.55 -32.91 -11.76
CA GLY A 264 6.81 -33.48 -11.38
C GLY A 264 7.68 -33.82 -12.61
N PRO A 265 8.18 -35.08 -12.76
CA PRO A 265 9.02 -35.44 -13.90
C PRO A 265 8.22 -35.80 -15.17
N VAL A 266 6.88 -35.72 -15.14
CA VAL A 266 6.01 -36.15 -16.26
C VAL A 266 5.44 -34.93 -16.97
N ALA A 267 5.75 -34.80 -18.26
CA ALA A 267 5.10 -33.82 -19.15
C ALA A 267 3.94 -34.49 -19.90
N LEU A 268 2.72 -34.05 -19.60
CA LEU A 268 1.51 -34.55 -20.27
C LEU A 268 1.11 -33.58 -21.38
N HIS A 269 0.95 -34.13 -22.59
CA HIS A 269 0.39 -33.39 -23.73
C HIS A 269 -1.11 -33.69 -23.83
N VAL A 270 -1.92 -32.71 -23.51
CA VAL A 270 -3.39 -32.83 -23.65
C VAL A 270 -3.80 -32.43 -25.06
N HIS A 271 -4.84 -33.09 -25.62
CA HIS A 271 -5.41 -32.69 -26.90
C HIS A 271 -5.85 -31.23 -26.89
N VAL A 272 -5.49 -30.50 -27.95
CA VAL A 272 -5.82 -29.07 -28.04
C VAL A 272 -7.33 -28.92 -28.18
N ALA A 273 -7.90 -28.16 -27.25
CA ALA A 273 -9.33 -27.84 -27.35
C ALA A 273 -9.61 -26.86 -28.50
N PRO A 274 -10.68 -27.05 -29.28
CA PRO A 274 -11.00 -26.23 -30.44
C PRO A 274 -11.62 -24.87 -30.04
N PHE A 275 -10.93 -24.10 -29.20
CA PHE A 275 -11.42 -22.79 -28.77
C PHE A 275 -10.64 -21.65 -29.40
N GLY A 276 -11.37 -20.62 -29.86
CA GLY A 276 -10.79 -19.37 -30.33
C GLY A 276 -10.08 -18.59 -29.23
N ARG A 277 -9.29 -17.60 -29.63
CA ARG A 277 -8.55 -16.74 -28.69
C ARG A 277 -9.49 -16.00 -27.75
N LEU A 278 -10.55 -15.39 -28.29
CA LEU A 278 -11.55 -14.68 -27.49
C LEU A 278 -12.28 -15.60 -26.50
N GLN A 279 -12.66 -16.80 -26.97
CA GLN A 279 -13.34 -17.78 -26.12
C GLN A 279 -12.46 -18.25 -24.94
N THR A 280 -11.16 -18.41 -25.18
CA THR A 280 -10.21 -18.77 -24.14
C THR A 280 -10.03 -17.63 -23.14
N LEU A 281 -9.90 -16.39 -23.62
CA LEU A 281 -9.78 -15.22 -22.77
C LEU A 281 -11.05 -15.00 -21.94
N ALA A 282 -12.23 -15.12 -22.55
CA ALA A 282 -13.51 -15.01 -21.85
C ALA A 282 -13.66 -16.04 -20.72
N ARG A 283 -13.21 -17.29 -20.92
CA ARG A 283 -13.20 -18.30 -19.85
C ARG A 283 -12.29 -17.90 -18.68
N LYS A 284 -11.12 -17.33 -18.97
CA LYS A 284 -10.21 -16.81 -17.92
C LYS A 284 -10.87 -15.69 -17.11
N TRP A 285 -11.57 -14.77 -17.79
CA TRP A 285 -12.33 -13.71 -17.11
C TRP A 285 -13.47 -14.27 -16.25
N VAL A 286 -14.21 -15.26 -16.75
CA VAL A 286 -15.28 -15.92 -15.99
C VAL A 286 -14.72 -16.59 -14.72
N VAL A 287 -13.58 -17.30 -14.84
CA VAL A 287 -12.94 -17.90 -13.66
C VAL A 287 -12.51 -16.83 -12.68
N THR A 288 -11.94 -15.71 -13.14
CA THR A 288 -11.59 -14.58 -12.26
C THR A 288 -12.83 -14.00 -11.58
N LEU A 289 -13.95 -13.83 -12.30
CA LEU A 289 -15.21 -13.33 -11.74
C LEU A 289 -15.76 -14.24 -10.65
N VAL A 290 -15.59 -15.56 -10.78
CA VAL A 290 -16.02 -16.54 -9.78
C VAL A 290 -15.04 -16.61 -8.60
N THR A 291 -13.74 -16.48 -8.84
CA THR A 291 -12.74 -16.57 -7.78
C THR A 291 -12.63 -15.28 -6.94
N ALA A 292 -12.94 -14.11 -7.51
CA ALA A 292 -12.86 -12.84 -6.80
C ALA A 292 -13.71 -12.80 -5.52
N PRO A 293 -15.02 -13.16 -5.52
CA PRO A 293 -15.81 -13.17 -4.29
C PRO A 293 -15.33 -14.21 -3.26
N LEU A 294 -14.79 -15.34 -3.70
CA LEU A 294 -14.22 -16.34 -2.79
C LEU A 294 -12.98 -15.79 -2.08
N VAL A 295 -12.08 -15.16 -2.82
CA VAL A 295 -10.86 -14.56 -2.26
C VAL A 295 -11.20 -13.37 -1.36
N SER A 296 -12.13 -12.49 -1.79
CA SER A 296 -12.60 -11.38 -0.96
C SER A 296 -13.21 -11.86 0.36
N GLY A 297 -14.03 -12.91 0.30
CA GLY A 297 -14.61 -13.53 1.49
C GLY A 297 -13.55 -14.13 2.43
N LEU A 298 -12.52 -14.79 1.86
CA LEU A 298 -11.40 -15.30 2.65
C LEU A 298 -10.57 -14.18 3.30
N CYS A 299 -10.33 -13.07 2.60
CA CYS A 299 -9.62 -11.92 3.17
C CYS A 299 -10.41 -11.32 4.34
N LEU A 300 -11.74 -11.20 4.22
CA LEU A 300 -12.59 -10.73 5.31
C LEU A 300 -12.61 -11.70 6.49
N LEU A 301 -12.72 -12.99 6.23
CA LEU A 301 -12.65 -14.01 7.26
C LEU A 301 -11.34 -13.94 8.05
N VAL A 302 -10.21 -13.76 7.35
CA VAL A 302 -8.91 -13.59 8.01
C VAL A 302 -8.88 -12.30 8.82
N ALA A 303 -9.39 -11.18 8.29
CA ALA A 303 -9.46 -9.91 9.01
C ALA A 303 -10.28 -10.05 10.32
N ASP A 304 -11.39 -10.77 10.27
CA ASP A 304 -12.24 -11.06 11.44
C ASP A 304 -11.50 -11.94 12.48
N ILE A 305 -10.85 -13.02 12.03
CA ILE A 305 -10.07 -13.92 12.91
C ILE A 305 -8.94 -13.20 13.64
N ILE A 306 -8.27 -12.26 12.98
CA ILE A 306 -7.17 -11.49 13.59
C ILE A 306 -7.65 -10.27 14.38
N GLY A 307 -8.97 -10.02 14.44
CA GLY A 307 -9.58 -8.98 15.26
C GLY A 307 -9.49 -7.56 14.68
N VAL A 308 -9.43 -7.40 13.37
CA VAL A 308 -9.54 -6.08 12.73
C VAL A 308 -10.96 -5.57 12.86
N THR A 309 -11.13 -4.38 13.44
CA THR A 309 -12.42 -3.74 13.68
C THR A 309 -12.52 -2.38 12.98
N GLY A 310 -13.71 -1.75 13.02
CA GLY A 310 -13.90 -0.37 12.55
C GLY A 310 -14.11 -0.22 11.04
N TYR A 311 -14.46 -1.28 10.31
CA TYR A 311 -14.80 -1.21 8.89
C TYR A 311 -16.18 -1.82 8.60
N ASP A 312 -16.80 -1.38 7.49
CA ASP A 312 -18.03 -2.00 6.97
C ASP A 312 -17.66 -3.23 6.11
N PRO A 313 -18.01 -4.46 6.55
CA PRO A 313 -17.69 -5.68 5.81
C PRO A 313 -18.32 -5.73 4.41
N TRP A 314 -19.50 -5.12 4.22
CA TRP A 314 -20.19 -5.12 2.94
C TRP A 314 -19.45 -4.27 1.90
N HIS A 315 -19.09 -3.03 2.22
CA HIS A 315 -18.29 -2.18 1.36
C HIS A 315 -16.92 -2.79 1.09
N MET A 316 -16.28 -3.34 2.12
CA MET A 316 -14.98 -4.01 2.03
C MET A 316 -15.02 -5.19 1.06
N PHE A 317 -16.07 -6.03 1.16
CA PHE A 317 -16.28 -7.18 0.27
C PHE A 317 -16.39 -6.75 -1.19
N TRP A 318 -17.32 -5.85 -1.50
CA TRP A 318 -17.59 -5.44 -2.88
C TRP A 318 -16.44 -4.65 -3.49
N PHE A 319 -15.80 -3.81 -2.71
CA PHE A 319 -14.64 -3.06 -3.18
C PHE A 319 -13.45 -3.98 -3.47
N SER A 320 -13.17 -4.96 -2.61
CA SER A 320 -12.15 -5.98 -2.84
C SER A 320 -12.43 -6.78 -4.11
N ASN A 321 -13.68 -7.15 -4.35
CA ASN A 321 -14.10 -7.79 -5.61
C ASN A 321 -13.78 -6.92 -6.83
N LEU A 322 -14.13 -5.64 -6.77
CA LEU A 322 -13.85 -4.70 -7.86
C LEU A 322 -12.35 -4.63 -8.17
N VAL A 323 -11.50 -4.51 -7.14
CA VAL A 323 -10.04 -4.48 -7.29
C VAL A 323 -9.53 -5.76 -7.95
N ILE A 324 -9.90 -6.93 -7.43
CA ILE A 324 -9.45 -8.24 -7.93
C ILE A 324 -9.89 -8.44 -9.38
N ILE A 325 -11.13 -8.08 -9.72
CA ILE A 325 -11.66 -8.20 -11.09
C ILE A 325 -10.95 -7.23 -12.04
N ALA A 326 -10.79 -5.96 -11.66
CA ALA A 326 -10.15 -4.96 -12.50
C ALA A 326 -8.71 -5.36 -12.85
N VAL A 327 -7.93 -5.74 -11.83
CA VAL A 327 -6.53 -6.16 -12.00
C VAL A 327 -6.45 -7.49 -12.75
N GLY A 328 -7.28 -8.48 -12.40
CA GLY A 328 -7.28 -9.79 -13.03
C GLY A 328 -7.66 -9.75 -14.52
N VAL A 329 -8.67 -8.97 -14.87
CA VAL A 329 -9.09 -8.76 -16.27
C VAL A 329 -7.95 -8.12 -17.07
N CYS A 330 -7.33 -7.07 -16.58
CA CYS A 330 -6.20 -6.41 -17.22
C CYS A 330 -5.00 -7.35 -17.36
N ALA A 331 -4.67 -8.09 -16.31
CA ALA A 331 -3.55 -9.03 -16.31
C ALA A 331 -3.75 -10.14 -17.36
N HIS A 332 -4.95 -10.71 -17.46
CA HIS A 332 -5.28 -11.68 -18.51
C HIS A 332 -5.15 -11.09 -19.92
N THR A 333 -5.60 -9.85 -20.09
CA THR A 333 -5.52 -9.15 -21.39
C THR A 333 -4.07 -8.90 -21.81
N ILE A 334 -3.22 -8.45 -20.89
CA ILE A 334 -1.79 -8.25 -21.13
C ILE A 334 -1.11 -9.59 -21.49
N ILE A 335 -1.40 -10.68 -20.76
CA ILE A 335 -0.90 -12.01 -21.09
C ILE A 335 -1.41 -12.48 -22.48
N ALA A 336 -2.67 -12.22 -22.81
CA ALA A 336 -3.22 -12.57 -24.11
C ALA A 336 -2.59 -11.78 -25.26
N ALA A 337 -2.18 -10.52 -25.02
CA ALA A 337 -1.56 -9.64 -26.00
C ALA A 337 -0.11 -10.02 -26.32
N ILE A 338 0.71 -10.23 -25.29
CA ILE A 338 2.16 -10.40 -25.46
C ILE A 338 2.71 -11.72 -24.91
N GLY A 339 1.83 -12.66 -24.54
CA GLY A 339 2.22 -13.99 -24.08
C GLY A 339 2.99 -13.95 -22.75
N ASN A 340 4.05 -14.77 -22.63
CA ASN A 340 4.84 -14.88 -21.41
C ASN A 340 5.54 -13.57 -20.98
N ALA A 341 5.87 -12.69 -21.93
CA ALA A 341 6.39 -11.37 -21.60
C ALA A 341 5.36 -10.52 -20.83
N GLY A 342 4.07 -10.82 -20.96
CA GLY A 342 2.99 -10.20 -20.20
C GLY A 342 3.07 -10.44 -18.71
N LEU A 343 3.71 -11.52 -18.26
CA LEU A 343 3.96 -11.78 -16.84
C LEU A 343 4.86 -10.71 -16.24
N LEU A 344 5.93 -10.33 -16.96
CA LEU A 344 6.84 -9.29 -16.54
C LEU A 344 6.17 -7.90 -16.55
N VAL A 345 5.40 -7.60 -17.61
CA VAL A 345 4.67 -6.33 -17.70
C VAL A 345 3.67 -6.20 -16.54
N ASN A 346 2.96 -7.26 -16.22
CA ASN A 346 2.05 -7.29 -15.08
C ASN A 346 2.78 -7.07 -13.74
N LEU A 347 3.95 -7.71 -13.57
CA LEU A 347 4.78 -7.52 -12.37
C LEU A 347 5.21 -6.05 -12.24
N VAL A 348 5.71 -5.47 -13.32
CA VAL A 348 6.13 -4.06 -13.33
C VAL A 348 4.92 -3.15 -13.05
N LEU A 349 3.81 -3.36 -13.75
CA LEU A 349 2.64 -2.50 -13.66
C LEU A 349 1.98 -2.56 -12.27
N PHE A 350 1.73 -3.74 -11.73
CA PHE A 350 0.93 -3.87 -10.50
C PHE A 350 1.76 -3.88 -9.22
N VAL A 351 3.03 -4.27 -9.27
CA VAL A 351 3.88 -4.39 -8.07
C VAL A 351 4.97 -3.32 -8.06
N VAL A 352 5.85 -3.30 -9.07
CA VAL A 352 7.01 -2.42 -9.06
C VAL A 352 6.61 -0.94 -9.06
N LEU A 353 5.66 -0.55 -9.91
CA LEU A 353 5.12 0.81 -9.94
C LEU A 353 4.08 1.03 -8.82
N GLY A 354 3.34 0.00 -8.43
CA GLY A 354 2.19 0.12 -7.54
C GLY A 354 2.54 0.58 -6.14
N ILE A 355 3.44 -0.13 -5.46
CA ILE A 355 3.71 0.11 -4.03
C ILE A 355 4.31 1.51 -3.78
N PRO A 356 5.37 1.97 -4.49
CA PRO A 356 5.95 3.29 -4.25
C PRO A 356 5.02 4.45 -4.56
N THR A 357 4.08 4.26 -5.49
CA THR A 357 3.10 5.29 -5.88
C THR A 357 1.76 5.17 -5.17
N SER A 358 1.62 4.21 -4.24
CA SER A 358 0.35 3.92 -3.56
C SER A 358 -0.15 5.07 -2.68
N GLY A 359 0.76 5.87 -2.11
CA GLY A 359 0.41 6.87 -1.11
C GLY A 359 0.25 6.31 0.32
N GLY A 360 0.36 4.99 0.50
CA GLY A 360 0.15 4.33 1.78
C GLY A 360 1.38 4.29 2.69
N ALA A 361 2.57 4.11 2.10
CA ALA A 361 3.83 4.19 2.86
C ALA A 361 4.33 5.63 3.00
N THR A 362 4.24 6.39 1.91
CA THR A 362 4.58 7.81 1.87
C THR A 362 3.41 8.55 1.24
N PRO A 363 2.84 9.58 1.90
CA PRO A 363 1.74 10.36 1.34
C PRO A 363 2.10 10.94 -0.02
N THR A 364 1.11 11.06 -0.91
CA THR A 364 1.32 11.61 -2.26
C THR A 364 1.91 13.02 -2.24
N GLN A 365 1.62 13.81 -1.20
CA GLN A 365 2.17 15.16 -0.97
C GLN A 365 3.68 15.17 -0.67
N MET A 366 4.24 14.02 -0.29
CA MET A 366 5.67 13.82 0.00
C MET A 366 6.40 13.03 -1.09
N LEU A 367 5.75 12.75 -2.21
CA LEU A 367 6.35 12.05 -3.34
C LEU A 367 6.85 13.04 -4.41
N PRO A 368 7.92 12.70 -5.15
CA PRO A 368 8.29 13.43 -6.36
C PRO A 368 7.13 13.47 -7.36
N GLN A 369 6.99 14.57 -8.12
CA GLN A 369 5.85 14.77 -9.02
C GLN A 369 5.64 13.64 -10.05
N VAL A 370 6.74 13.01 -10.50
CA VAL A 370 6.66 11.88 -11.44
C VAL A 370 5.92 10.69 -10.80
N PHE A 371 6.16 10.42 -9.52
CA PHE A 371 5.48 9.34 -8.78
C PHE A 371 4.00 9.66 -8.56
N VAL A 372 3.67 10.92 -8.27
CA VAL A 372 2.29 11.38 -8.14
C VAL A 372 1.53 11.22 -9.47
N ALA A 373 2.16 11.61 -10.58
CA ALA A 373 1.55 11.48 -11.91
C ALA A 373 1.31 10.01 -12.29
N ILE A 374 2.27 9.12 -12.01
CA ILE A 374 2.08 7.67 -12.22
C ILE A 374 1.00 7.13 -11.29
N GLY A 375 1.02 7.54 -10.02
CA GLY A 375 0.11 7.08 -8.98
C GLY A 375 -1.36 7.41 -9.26
N SER A 376 -1.65 8.55 -9.88
CA SER A 376 -3.02 9.07 -10.06
C SER A 376 -3.98 8.08 -10.73
N LEU A 377 -3.50 7.25 -11.68
CA LEU A 377 -4.29 6.23 -12.37
C LEU A 377 -3.91 4.80 -11.95
N GLN A 378 -2.90 4.64 -11.10
CA GLN A 378 -2.36 3.34 -10.73
C GLN A 378 -3.36 2.55 -9.86
N PRO A 379 -3.70 1.29 -10.21
CA PRO A 379 -4.67 0.50 -9.45
C PRO A 379 -4.34 0.34 -7.96
N MET A 380 -3.06 0.25 -7.60
CA MET A 380 -2.64 0.13 -6.20
C MET A 380 -2.97 1.38 -5.37
N HIS A 381 -2.77 2.58 -5.94
CA HIS A 381 -3.15 3.83 -5.30
C HIS A 381 -4.66 3.91 -5.08
N GLN A 382 -5.44 3.54 -6.09
CA GLN A 382 -6.90 3.54 -6.01
C GLN A 382 -7.41 2.49 -5.00
N ALA A 383 -6.81 1.31 -4.98
CA ALA A 383 -7.13 0.29 -3.99
C ALA A 383 -6.86 0.79 -2.55
N TYR A 384 -5.70 1.45 -2.35
CA TYR A 384 -5.38 2.05 -1.05
C TYR A 384 -6.38 3.15 -0.65
N LEU A 385 -6.70 4.10 -1.55
CA LEU A 385 -7.64 5.18 -1.25
C LEU A 385 -9.03 4.65 -0.88
N GLY A 386 -9.56 3.72 -1.65
CA GLY A 386 -10.87 3.14 -1.37
C GLY A 386 -10.89 2.34 -0.07
N LEU A 387 -9.88 1.52 0.19
CA LEU A 387 -9.78 0.74 1.43
C LEU A 387 -9.56 1.62 2.65
N ARG A 388 -8.76 2.70 2.52
CA ARG A 388 -8.60 3.70 3.58
C ARG A 388 -9.94 4.36 3.90
N SER A 389 -10.72 4.74 2.89
CA SER A 389 -12.04 5.31 3.09
C SER A 389 -12.98 4.34 3.81
N ILE A 390 -12.97 3.06 3.43
CA ILE A 390 -13.83 2.03 4.05
C ILE A 390 -13.41 1.78 5.50
N MET A 391 -12.10 1.70 5.79
CA MET A 391 -11.60 1.37 7.13
C MET A 391 -11.62 2.56 8.10
N PHE A 392 -11.44 3.80 7.61
CA PHE A 392 -11.16 4.94 8.50
C PHE A 392 -12.13 6.12 8.33
N PHE A 393 -12.91 6.15 7.26
CA PHE A 393 -13.79 7.26 6.92
C PHE A 393 -15.24 6.82 6.62
N ASP A 394 -15.71 5.79 7.31
CA ASP A 394 -17.08 5.27 7.25
C ASP A 394 -17.60 5.04 5.82
N SER A 395 -16.70 4.57 4.93
CA SER A 395 -16.99 4.36 3.50
C SER A 395 -17.44 5.63 2.77
N SER A 396 -16.97 6.81 3.19
CA SER A 396 -17.31 8.08 2.56
C SER A 396 -16.82 8.15 1.11
N TRP A 397 -17.71 8.55 0.20
CA TRP A 397 -17.40 8.73 -1.21
C TRP A 397 -16.38 9.84 -1.43
N ASP A 398 -16.46 10.92 -0.65
CA ASP A 398 -15.61 12.11 -0.76
C ASP A 398 -14.21 11.86 -0.17
N ALA A 399 -14.06 10.91 0.75
CA ALA A 399 -12.78 10.49 1.32
C ALA A 399 -11.92 9.63 0.35
N GLY A 400 -12.30 9.54 -0.92
CA GLY A 400 -11.56 8.86 -1.99
C GLY A 400 -12.19 7.57 -2.51
N LEU A 401 -13.22 7.01 -1.87
CA LEU A 401 -13.88 5.79 -2.33
C LEU A 401 -14.52 5.97 -3.70
N GLY A 402 -15.23 7.09 -3.92
CA GLY A 402 -15.89 7.38 -5.19
C GLY A 402 -14.90 7.43 -6.35
N HIS A 403 -13.80 8.16 -6.18
CA HIS A 403 -12.74 8.25 -7.18
C HIS A 403 -12.13 6.88 -7.48
N ALA A 404 -11.82 6.10 -6.43
CA ALA A 404 -11.26 4.76 -6.57
C ALA A 404 -12.17 3.81 -7.35
N VAL A 405 -13.48 3.81 -7.07
CA VAL A 405 -14.48 2.99 -7.78
C VAL A 405 -14.52 3.34 -9.26
N TRP A 406 -14.54 4.62 -9.62
CA TRP A 406 -14.57 5.05 -11.02
C TRP A 406 -13.30 4.68 -11.77
N VAL A 407 -12.13 4.90 -11.19
CA VAL A 407 -10.86 4.57 -11.85
C VAL A 407 -10.68 3.06 -11.99
N LEU A 408 -10.96 2.27 -10.95
CA LEU A 408 -10.88 0.80 -11.03
C LEU A 408 -11.94 0.22 -11.97
N GLY A 409 -13.15 0.76 -11.99
CA GLY A 409 -14.17 0.42 -12.99
C GLY A 409 -13.69 0.71 -14.41
N GLY A 410 -13.05 1.86 -14.61
CA GLY A 410 -12.41 2.24 -15.85
C GLY A 410 -11.32 1.24 -16.28
N TRP A 411 -10.47 0.79 -15.37
CA TRP A 411 -9.48 -0.27 -15.61
C TRP A 411 -10.12 -1.59 -16.04
N ALA A 412 -11.20 -2.02 -15.37
CA ALA A 412 -11.92 -3.25 -15.73
C ALA A 412 -12.49 -3.15 -17.16
N VAL A 413 -13.17 -2.05 -17.48
CA VAL A 413 -13.75 -1.80 -18.80
C VAL A 413 -12.67 -1.70 -19.87
N ALA A 414 -11.61 -0.95 -19.63
CA ALA A 414 -10.48 -0.82 -20.55
C ALA A 414 -9.80 -2.17 -20.80
N GLY A 415 -9.61 -2.97 -19.77
CA GLY A 415 -9.07 -4.32 -19.85
C GLY A 415 -9.93 -5.25 -20.69
N LEU A 416 -11.25 -5.23 -20.49
CA LEU A 416 -12.20 -6.01 -21.30
C LEU A 416 -12.17 -5.59 -22.78
N LEU A 417 -12.27 -4.29 -23.06
CA LEU A 417 -12.27 -3.75 -24.42
C LEU A 417 -10.95 -4.06 -25.14
N ALA A 418 -9.82 -3.81 -24.49
CA ALA A 418 -8.50 -4.11 -25.03
C ALA A 418 -8.34 -5.61 -25.31
N GLY A 419 -8.81 -6.48 -24.42
CA GLY A 419 -8.76 -7.94 -24.59
C GLY A 419 -9.57 -8.41 -25.80
N VAL A 420 -10.79 -7.88 -25.98
CA VAL A 420 -11.61 -8.16 -27.16
C VAL A 420 -10.90 -7.66 -28.42
N VAL A 421 -10.41 -6.43 -28.43
CA VAL A 421 -9.73 -5.85 -29.60
C VAL A 421 -8.50 -6.69 -30.00
N VAL A 422 -7.63 -6.98 -29.03
CA VAL A 422 -6.39 -7.74 -29.26
C VAL A 422 -6.70 -9.14 -29.82
N THR A 423 -7.68 -9.84 -29.25
CA THR A 423 -8.03 -11.18 -29.70
C THR A 423 -8.63 -11.17 -31.10
N LEU A 424 -9.51 -10.20 -31.43
CA LEU A 424 -10.10 -10.04 -32.76
C LEU A 424 -9.04 -9.66 -33.81
N VAL A 425 -8.08 -8.79 -33.46
CA VAL A 425 -6.96 -8.45 -34.35
C VAL A 425 -6.15 -9.69 -34.69
N TYR A 426 -5.78 -10.52 -33.69
CA TYR A 426 -5.05 -11.75 -33.93
C TYR A 426 -5.82 -12.77 -34.75
N GLU A 427 -7.15 -12.88 -34.57
CA GLU A 427 -8.00 -13.75 -35.38
C GLU A 427 -8.05 -13.24 -36.83
N ARG A 428 -8.20 -11.92 -37.07
CA ARG A 428 -8.17 -11.33 -38.41
C ARG A 428 -6.82 -11.46 -39.13
N MET A 429 -5.71 -11.43 -38.38
CA MET A 429 -4.38 -11.65 -38.93
C MET A 429 -4.08 -13.12 -39.22
N GLY A 430 -5.05 -14.02 -39.03
CA GLY A 430 -4.88 -15.46 -39.32
C GLY A 430 -3.86 -16.12 -38.39
N MET A 431 -3.68 -15.61 -37.18
CA MET A 431 -2.81 -16.20 -36.14
C MET A 431 -3.64 -17.01 -35.14
N PRO A 432 -4.15 -18.19 -35.50
CA PRO A 432 -4.89 -19.04 -34.57
C PRO A 432 -3.95 -19.47 -33.43
N ARG A 433 -4.55 -19.83 -32.29
CA ARG A 433 -3.79 -20.40 -31.18
C ARG A 433 -3.46 -21.87 -31.53
N GLN A 434 -2.23 -22.12 -32.01
CA GLN A 434 -1.78 -23.44 -32.40
C GLN A 434 -1.09 -24.15 -31.24
N ALA A 435 -1.30 -25.48 -31.17
CA ALA A 435 -0.53 -26.33 -30.29
C ALA A 435 0.95 -26.39 -30.69
N VAL A 436 1.82 -26.61 -29.74
CA VAL A 436 3.26 -26.81 -29.97
C VAL A 436 3.50 -28.05 -30.89
N ALA A 437 2.61 -29.04 -30.83
CA ALA A 437 2.70 -30.26 -31.67
C ALA A 437 2.58 -30.01 -33.18
N ASP A 438 1.86 -28.97 -33.62
CA ASP A 438 1.67 -28.67 -35.05
C ASP A 438 2.84 -27.91 -35.68
N ARG A 439 3.84 -27.47 -34.89
CA ARG A 439 5.01 -26.74 -35.36
C ARG A 439 6.22 -27.60 -35.68
N VAL A 440 6.15 -28.92 -35.49
CA VAL A 440 7.20 -29.79 -35.98
C VAL A 440 7.08 -29.79 -37.51
N PRO A 441 8.04 -29.21 -38.28
CA PRO A 441 7.98 -29.23 -39.72
C PRO A 441 7.90 -30.68 -40.17
N ALA A 442 6.98 -31.03 -41.06
CA ALA A 442 6.93 -32.30 -41.74
C ALA A 442 8.14 -32.48 -42.70
N GLY A 443 9.30 -31.97 -42.32
CA GLY A 443 10.56 -31.98 -43.01
C GLY A 443 11.47 -33.10 -42.54
N GLY A 444 11.16 -34.32 -42.89
CA GLY A 444 11.94 -35.51 -42.56
C GLY A 444 11.54 -36.79 -43.29
N ARG A 445 10.65 -36.72 -44.25
CA ARG A 445 10.48 -37.83 -45.19
C ARG A 445 11.30 -37.57 -46.46
N SER A 446 12.61 -37.46 -46.29
CA SER A 446 13.56 -37.51 -47.39
C SER A 446 13.87 -38.97 -47.71
N GLY A 447 13.30 -39.45 -48.80
CA GLY A 447 13.98 -40.22 -49.80
C GLY A 447 14.77 -41.47 -49.36
N ALA A 448 14.10 -42.52 -48.95
CA ALA A 448 14.68 -43.83 -49.17
C ALA A 448 14.51 -44.20 -50.64
N ARG A 449 15.53 -43.85 -51.45
CA ARG A 449 15.71 -44.30 -52.82
C ARG A 449 15.74 -45.82 -52.82
N ARG A 450 14.80 -46.43 -53.55
CA ARG A 450 14.85 -47.84 -53.95
C ARG A 450 16.10 -48.03 -54.81
N SER A 451 17.08 -48.81 -54.35
CA SER A 451 18.00 -49.53 -55.23
C SER A 451 17.71 -50.98 -54.98
N GLY A 452 17.29 -51.64 -56.07
CA GLY A 452 16.99 -53.04 -56.08
C GLY A 452 18.25 -53.90 -55.99
N GLY A 453 18.09 -55.11 -55.53
CA GLY A 453 19.13 -56.16 -55.50
C GLY A 453 18.65 -57.27 -54.62
N GLY A 454 18.23 -58.38 -55.21
CA GLY A 454 17.54 -59.49 -54.63
C GLY A 454 18.42 -60.42 -53.80
N VAL A 455 17.78 -61.51 -53.42
CA VAL A 455 18.24 -62.80 -52.90
C VAL A 455 17.93 -63.02 -51.43
N GLY A 456 16.95 -63.79 -51.20
CA GLY A 456 16.56 -64.95 -50.44
C GLY A 456 17.17 -65.23 -49.09
N SER A 457 16.33 -65.47 -48.13
CA SER A 457 16.12 -66.74 -47.41
C SER A 457 15.30 -66.54 -46.12
N ARG A 458 14.33 -67.37 -46.02
CA ARG A 458 13.62 -68.01 -44.88
C ARG A 458 14.13 -67.73 -43.45
N SER A 459 13.22 -67.34 -42.55
CA SER A 459 12.64 -68.21 -41.49
C SER A 459 12.08 -67.39 -40.29
N ALA A 460 10.93 -67.88 -39.85
CA ALA A 460 10.34 -68.03 -38.50
C ALA A 460 9.77 -66.77 -37.80
N VAL A 461 8.49 -66.65 -37.86
CA VAL A 461 7.38 -66.87 -36.91
C VAL A 461 7.68 -66.52 -35.45
N GLY A 462 6.94 -65.52 -34.95
CA GLY A 462 6.66 -65.31 -33.54
C GLY A 462 5.58 -64.23 -33.38
N PRO A 463 4.50 -64.46 -32.59
CA PRO A 463 3.24 -63.77 -32.73
C PRO A 463 3.11 -62.43 -31.99
N GLY A 464 2.41 -61.53 -32.60
CA GLY A 464 2.00 -60.25 -32.01
C GLY A 464 0.97 -60.44 -30.90
N VAL A 465 1.05 -59.62 -29.90
CA VAL A 465 -0.02 -59.41 -28.93
C VAL A 465 -0.68 -58.09 -29.25
N ALA A 466 -1.88 -58.17 -29.87
CA ALA A 466 -2.83 -57.06 -29.95
C ALA A 466 -3.58 -56.96 -28.61
N VAL A 467 -3.42 -55.90 -27.91
CA VAL A 467 -4.31 -55.58 -26.77
C VAL A 467 -5.51 -54.85 -27.27
N ARG A 468 -6.62 -55.56 -27.22
CA ARG A 468 -7.98 -55.07 -27.53
C ARG A 468 -8.56 -54.33 -26.34
N ALA A 469 -9.14 -53.21 -26.59
CA ALA A 469 -9.90 -52.44 -25.61
C ALA A 469 -11.19 -53.19 -25.20
N GLY A 470 -11.51 -53.11 -23.92
CA GLY A 470 -12.82 -53.41 -23.37
C GLY A 470 -12.77 -54.56 -22.36
N ASP A 471 -12.84 -54.19 -21.10
CA ASP A 471 -13.75 -54.83 -20.15
C ASP A 471 -13.81 -54.08 -18.83
N THR A 472 -15.01 -53.75 -18.48
CA THR A 472 -15.50 -53.24 -17.22
C THR A 472 -15.20 -54.24 -16.08
N VAL A 473 -14.53 -53.84 -15.01
CA VAL A 473 -14.54 -54.60 -13.78
C VAL A 473 -15.12 -53.74 -12.65
N ARG A 474 -16.15 -54.33 -12.12
CA ARG A 474 -16.95 -53.92 -10.97
C ARG A 474 -16.25 -54.30 -9.68
N SER A 475 -16.28 -53.40 -8.70
CA SER A 475 -16.49 -53.59 -7.26
C SER A 475 -15.70 -54.68 -6.48
N GLY A 476 -14.99 -54.19 -5.48
CA GLY A 476 -14.91 -54.81 -4.16
C GLY A 476 -13.65 -55.65 -3.92
N ASP A 477 -12.73 -55.09 -3.18
CA ASP A 477 -12.13 -55.86 -2.05
C ASP A 477 -11.39 -54.90 -1.10
N ALA A 478 -11.76 -55.02 0.16
CA ALA A 478 -11.22 -54.31 1.28
C ALA A 478 -9.80 -54.80 1.64
N VAL A 479 -8.86 -53.89 1.72
CA VAL A 479 -7.57 -54.17 2.35
C VAL A 479 -7.64 -53.75 3.83
N ARG A 480 -7.60 -54.78 4.70
CA ARG A 480 -7.38 -54.66 6.13
C ARG A 480 -5.99 -54.10 6.38
N VAL A 481 -5.90 -53.02 7.12
CA VAL A 481 -4.67 -52.61 7.81
C VAL A 481 -4.64 -53.29 9.17
N ALA A 482 -3.58 -54.04 9.43
CA ALA A 482 -3.35 -54.70 10.69
C ALA A 482 -2.92 -53.71 11.77
N ASP A 483 -3.63 -53.74 12.88
CA ASP A 483 -3.27 -53.20 14.18
C ASP A 483 -2.09 -53.94 14.76
N THR A 484 -1.06 -53.24 15.18
CA THR A 484 -0.11 -53.75 16.20
C THR A 484 -0.06 -52.75 17.34
N SER A 485 -0.84 -53.07 18.37
CA SER A 485 -0.70 -52.53 19.71
C SER A 485 0.50 -53.17 20.40
N SER A 486 1.35 -52.40 21.04
CA SER A 486 2.03 -52.88 22.26
C SER A 486 2.17 -51.73 23.25
N ALA A 487 1.71 -52.00 24.43
CA ALA A 487 1.66 -51.19 25.62
C ALA A 487 3.04 -50.87 26.20
N GLY A 488 3.12 -49.74 26.89
CA GLY A 488 4.24 -49.40 27.77
C GLY A 488 3.81 -48.24 28.68
N ASP A 489 3.50 -48.61 29.93
CA ASP A 489 3.16 -47.79 31.07
C ASP A 489 4.31 -46.81 31.44
N GLY A 490 3.98 -45.61 31.90
CA GLY A 490 4.92 -44.67 32.52
C GLY A 490 4.21 -43.45 33.05
N GLU A 491 4.06 -43.37 34.35
CA GLU A 491 3.40 -42.39 35.17
C GLU A 491 3.96 -40.96 35.04
N PRO A 492 3.17 -39.95 35.51
CA PRO A 492 3.45 -38.53 35.28
C PRO A 492 4.36 -37.93 36.34
N GLY A 493 5.39 -37.22 35.92
CA GLY A 493 6.25 -36.37 36.74
C GLY A 493 5.71 -34.95 36.90
N GLU A 494 5.47 -34.62 38.14
CA GLU A 494 5.11 -33.33 38.73
C GLU A 494 6.16 -32.25 38.39
N ILE A 495 5.75 -31.12 37.81
CA ILE A 495 6.60 -29.96 37.64
C ILE A 495 6.13 -28.88 38.61
N VAL A 496 6.96 -28.62 39.57
CA VAL A 496 6.91 -27.60 40.62
C VAL A 496 7.02 -26.22 40.01
N GLU A 497 6.03 -25.42 40.32
CA GLU A 497 5.94 -23.98 40.17
C GLU A 497 7.02 -23.30 41.04
N ARG A 498 7.87 -22.47 40.48
CA ARG A 498 8.75 -21.53 41.20
C ARG A 498 8.50 -20.12 40.70
N ASP A 499 7.84 -19.39 41.54
CA ASP A 499 7.76 -17.93 41.62
C ASP A 499 9.14 -17.34 42.02
N PRO A 500 9.62 -16.25 41.47
CA PRO A 500 10.55 -15.36 42.14
C PRO A 500 9.97 -13.98 42.36
N ALA A 501 9.64 -13.72 43.62
CA ALA A 501 9.50 -12.39 44.15
C ALA A 501 10.86 -11.83 44.61
N HIS A 502 10.98 -10.51 44.47
CA HIS A 502 11.85 -9.55 45.18
C HIS A 502 13.34 -9.41 44.81
N GLY A 503 13.67 -8.12 44.60
CA GLY A 503 14.95 -7.54 45.02
C GLY A 503 15.52 -6.47 44.11
N GLU A 504 15.31 -5.19 44.59
CA GLU A 504 16.01 -3.92 44.35
C GLU A 504 15.84 -3.21 43.01
#